data_b8cacc3f32279f3d624d874cb3f2a89f
#
_entry.id   b8cacc3f32279f3d624d874cb3f2a89f
#
_cell.length_a   1.000
_cell.length_b   1.000
_cell.length_c   1.000
_cell.angle_alpha   90.00
_cell.angle_beta   90.00
_cell.angle_gamma   90.00
#
_symmetry.space_group_name_H-M   'P 1'
#
loop_
_entity.id
_entity.type
_entity.pdbx_description
1 polymer ?
#
loop_
_entity_poly.entity_id
_entity_poly.type
_entity_poly.pdbx_seq_one_letter_code
_entity_poly.pdbx_strand_id
1 'polypeptide(L)'
;MAEKKKWHYIAIIGVIAVVFAILLVRCNGRAGKIPTLIVETPQKLSASQTEEFTLDVTVSALGEARYPAMSMSISFDSSRLEFLGVEEGNIFILSDENSTGQKLPDWSCNVQNSNDTGRINIMYLDMTGGKNAFSKELLAEDYNVVLRLKFRLRGSVRVGDVLDLIVEDAVFAASDETQSLAMTTDTLKVKNGKIVVGE
;
A
#
# COMPACT_ATOMS: atom_id res chain seq x y z
N MET A 1 -8.12 -64.61 -12.03
CA MET A 1 -6.96 -63.84 -11.54
C MET A 1 -6.80 -62.45 -12.18
N ALA A 2 -7.28 -62.20 -13.37
CA ALA A 2 -7.15 -60.93 -14.08
C ALA A 2 -8.02 -59.78 -13.52
N GLU A 3 -9.22 -60.06 -13.02
CA GLU A 3 -10.12 -59.02 -12.49
C GLU A 3 -9.63 -58.33 -11.20
N LYS A 4 -9.05 -59.12 -10.28
CA LYS A 4 -8.49 -58.54 -9.04
C LYS A 4 -7.36 -57.53 -9.28
N LYS A 5 -6.54 -57.73 -10.32
CA LYS A 5 -5.48 -56.79 -10.72
C LYS A 5 -6.05 -55.50 -11.26
N LYS A 6 -7.13 -55.52 -12.04
CA LYS A 6 -7.77 -54.29 -12.56
C LYS A 6 -8.29 -53.37 -11.47
N TRP A 7 -8.89 -53.93 -10.43
CA TRP A 7 -9.40 -53.16 -9.29
C TRP A 7 -8.28 -52.46 -8.49
N HIS A 8 -7.13 -53.11 -8.36
CA HIS A 8 -5.97 -52.47 -7.68
C HIS A 8 -5.42 -51.26 -8.47
N TYR A 9 -5.37 -51.36 -9.80
CA TYR A 9 -4.94 -50.22 -10.63
C TYR A 9 -5.90 -49.05 -10.58
N ILE A 10 -7.20 -49.32 -10.58
CA ILE A 10 -8.24 -48.27 -10.46
C ILE A 10 -8.13 -47.57 -9.07
N ALA A 11 -7.93 -48.34 -8.02
CA ALA A 11 -7.76 -47.78 -6.67
C ALA A 11 -6.49 -46.90 -6.55
N ILE A 12 -5.37 -47.35 -7.14
CA ILE A 12 -4.12 -46.57 -7.11
C ILE A 12 -4.24 -45.30 -7.93
N ILE A 13 -4.89 -45.32 -9.11
CA ILE A 13 -5.12 -44.11 -9.93
C ILE A 13 -6.03 -43.14 -9.18
N GLY A 14 -7.05 -43.65 -8.50
CA GLY A 14 -7.96 -42.81 -7.67
C GLY A 14 -7.23 -42.10 -6.52
N VAL A 15 -6.33 -42.81 -5.82
CA VAL A 15 -5.53 -42.22 -4.74
C VAL A 15 -4.55 -41.16 -5.27
N ILE A 16 -3.88 -41.43 -6.41
CA ILE A 16 -2.97 -40.47 -7.05
C ILE A 16 -3.74 -39.19 -7.47
N ALA A 17 -4.92 -39.36 -8.06
CA ALA A 17 -5.74 -38.21 -8.48
C ALA A 17 -6.19 -37.35 -7.28
N VAL A 18 -6.57 -37.97 -6.16
CA VAL A 18 -6.94 -37.26 -4.92
C VAL A 18 -5.75 -36.55 -4.32
N VAL A 19 -4.57 -37.18 -4.27
CA VAL A 19 -3.35 -36.55 -3.77
C VAL A 19 -2.94 -35.38 -4.66
N PHE A 20 -3.06 -35.52 -5.97
CA PHE A 20 -2.77 -34.42 -6.93
C PHE A 20 -3.76 -33.27 -6.81
N ALA A 21 -5.05 -33.55 -6.61
CA ALA A 21 -6.07 -32.55 -6.35
C ALA A 21 -5.81 -31.79 -5.03
N ILE A 22 -5.42 -32.50 -3.97
CA ILE A 22 -5.06 -31.90 -2.67
C ILE A 22 -3.80 -31.04 -2.80
N LEU A 23 -2.81 -31.45 -3.57
CA LEU A 23 -1.61 -30.66 -3.85
C LEU A 23 -1.94 -29.41 -4.69
N LEU A 24 -2.79 -29.50 -5.70
CA LEU A 24 -3.23 -28.36 -6.50
C LEU A 24 -4.05 -27.35 -5.66
N VAL A 25 -4.92 -27.83 -4.78
CA VAL A 25 -5.68 -26.96 -3.85
C VAL A 25 -4.74 -26.28 -2.86
N ARG A 26 -3.72 -26.97 -2.34
CA ARG A 26 -2.71 -26.37 -1.46
C ARG A 26 -1.79 -25.37 -2.19
N CYS A 27 -1.46 -25.62 -3.45
CA CYS A 27 -0.68 -24.67 -4.25
C CYS A 27 -1.50 -23.43 -4.64
N ASN A 28 -2.80 -23.59 -4.97
CA ASN A 28 -3.69 -22.46 -5.29
C ASN A 28 -4.14 -21.66 -4.04
N GLY A 29 -4.16 -22.28 -2.86
CA GLY A 29 -4.52 -21.59 -1.61
C GLY A 29 -3.39 -20.74 -1.00
N ARG A 30 -2.19 -20.76 -1.58
CA ARG A 30 -1.00 -20.03 -1.12
C ARG A 30 -0.53 -18.92 -2.04
N ALA A 31 -1.24 -18.60 -3.10
CA ALA A 31 -1.08 -17.32 -3.77
C ALA A 31 -1.61 -16.25 -2.80
N GLY A 32 -0.78 -15.80 -1.86
CA GLY A 32 -1.08 -14.70 -0.96
C GLY A 32 -1.60 -13.53 -1.80
N LYS A 33 -2.61 -12.83 -1.32
CA LYS A 33 -3.10 -11.62 -2.00
C LYS A 33 -1.90 -10.70 -2.18
N ILE A 34 -1.63 -10.29 -3.41
CA ILE A 34 -0.57 -9.30 -3.67
C ILE A 34 -0.91 -8.04 -2.87
N PRO A 35 0.00 -7.55 -2.04
CA PRO A 35 -0.16 -6.29 -1.33
C PRO A 35 -0.62 -5.17 -2.27
N THR A 36 -1.53 -4.34 -1.80
CA THR A 36 -2.06 -3.23 -2.60
C THR A 36 -1.95 -1.94 -1.80
N LEU A 37 -1.19 -0.98 -2.32
CA LEU A 37 -1.14 0.40 -1.84
C LEU A 37 -2.25 1.19 -2.52
N ILE A 38 -3.01 1.95 -1.76
CA ILE A 38 -4.18 2.69 -2.24
C ILE A 38 -4.06 4.13 -1.77
N VAL A 39 -4.13 5.08 -2.71
CA VAL A 39 -4.40 6.47 -2.38
C VAL A 39 -5.91 6.62 -2.35
N GLU A 40 -6.47 6.82 -1.17
CA GLU A 40 -7.92 6.88 -0.98
C GLU A 40 -8.50 8.12 -1.65
N THR A 41 -9.65 7.96 -2.24
CA THR A 41 -10.36 9.05 -2.90
C THR A 41 -11.37 9.66 -1.92
N PRO A 42 -11.33 10.97 -1.66
CA PRO A 42 -12.36 11.62 -0.85
C PRO A 42 -13.72 11.53 -1.54
N GLN A 43 -14.77 11.41 -0.77
CA GLN A 43 -16.12 11.19 -1.31
C GLN A 43 -16.60 12.33 -2.21
N LYS A 44 -16.32 13.58 -1.86
CA LYS A 44 -16.53 14.80 -2.67
C LYS A 44 -15.77 15.97 -2.04
N LEU A 45 -15.16 16.82 -2.86
CA LEU A 45 -14.67 18.13 -2.45
C LEU A 45 -15.47 19.20 -3.17
N SER A 46 -15.91 20.23 -2.45
CA SER A 46 -16.55 21.39 -3.06
C SER A 46 -15.51 22.28 -3.75
N ALA A 47 -15.84 22.82 -4.91
CA ALA A 47 -14.99 23.81 -5.62
C ALA A 47 -14.76 25.09 -4.78
N SER A 48 -15.64 25.38 -3.85
CA SER A 48 -15.52 26.51 -2.92
C SER A 48 -14.73 26.21 -1.65
N GLN A 49 -14.24 24.96 -1.48
CA GLN A 49 -13.48 24.56 -0.30
C GLN A 49 -12.13 25.25 -0.29
N THR A 50 -11.89 26.08 0.69
CA THR A 50 -10.60 26.75 0.94
C THR A 50 -9.80 26.08 2.07
N GLU A 51 -10.45 25.18 2.80
CA GLU A 51 -9.82 24.47 3.91
C GLU A 51 -8.90 23.34 3.41
N GLU A 52 -7.97 23.00 4.27
CA GLU A 52 -7.08 21.86 4.06
C GLU A 52 -7.86 20.56 4.17
N PHE A 53 -7.42 19.55 3.43
CA PHE A 53 -7.97 18.20 3.49
C PHE A 53 -6.84 17.16 3.41
N THR A 54 -7.12 15.97 3.89
CA THR A 54 -6.18 14.85 3.85
C THR A 54 -6.71 13.71 2.99
N LEU A 55 -5.78 12.98 2.38
CA LEU A 55 -6.02 11.75 1.66
C LEU A 55 -5.25 10.64 2.36
N ASP A 56 -5.93 9.59 2.77
CA ASP A 56 -5.30 8.44 3.37
C ASP A 56 -4.57 7.62 2.29
N VAL A 57 -3.35 7.20 2.59
CA VAL A 57 -2.62 6.20 1.83
C VAL A 57 -2.63 4.92 2.65
N THR A 58 -3.36 3.92 2.17
CA THR A 58 -3.56 2.65 2.87
C THR A 58 -2.82 1.51 2.21
N VAL A 59 -2.57 0.44 2.96
CA VAL A 59 -2.05 -0.82 2.43
C VAL A 59 -2.94 -1.98 2.86
N SER A 60 -3.34 -2.84 1.92
CA SER A 60 -4.29 -3.92 2.18
C SER A 60 -3.70 -5.12 2.90
N ALA A 61 -2.43 -5.37 2.69
CA ALA A 61 -1.68 -6.48 3.29
C ALA A 61 -0.19 -6.20 3.16
N LEU A 62 0.62 -6.81 4.00
CA LEU A 62 2.07 -6.88 3.86
C LEU A 62 2.47 -8.36 3.76
N GLY A 63 3.66 -8.62 3.20
CA GLY A 63 4.25 -9.95 3.20
C GLY A 63 4.70 -10.39 4.60
N GLU A 64 5.32 -11.55 4.68
CA GLU A 64 5.85 -12.11 5.93
C GLU A 64 7.13 -11.40 6.41
N ALA A 65 7.75 -10.59 5.54
CA ALA A 65 8.97 -9.86 5.86
C ALA A 65 8.68 -8.61 6.70
N ARG A 66 9.74 -8.05 7.26
CA ARG A 66 9.76 -6.70 7.83
C ARG A 66 10.39 -5.76 6.83
N TYR A 67 9.80 -4.57 6.70
CA TYR A 67 10.19 -3.57 5.72
C TYR A 67 10.67 -2.31 6.46
N PRO A 68 11.99 -2.19 6.74
CA PRO A 68 12.54 -1.05 7.47
C PRO A 68 12.59 0.23 6.65
N ALA A 69 12.37 0.16 5.35
CA ALA A 69 12.31 1.34 4.50
C ALA A 69 11.11 1.29 3.55
N MET A 70 10.59 2.48 3.24
CA MET A 70 9.55 2.67 2.24
C MET A 70 9.88 3.93 1.43
N SER A 71 9.68 3.86 0.12
CA SER A 71 9.72 5.04 -0.74
C SER A 71 8.50 5.06 -1.66
N MET A 72 8.06 6.26 -2.02
CA MET A 72 6.92 6.45 -2.91
C MET A 72 7.07 7.77 -3.66
N SER A 73 6.70 7.76 -4.93
CA SER A 73 6.58 8.97 -5.76
C SER A 73 5.16 9.09 -6.28
N ILE A 74 4.58 10.29 -6.16
CA ILE A 74 3.21 10.59 -6.60
C ILE A 74 3.23 11.84 -7.44
N SER A 75 2.70 11.79 -8.66
CA SER A 75 2.46 12.97 -9.48
C SER A 75 1.05 13.53 -9.27
N PHE A 76 0.93 14.87 -9.34
CA PHE A 76 -0.31 15.61 -9.18
C PHE A 76 -0.28 16.92 -9.96
N ASP A 77 -1.44 17.52 -10.19
CA ASP A 77 -1.54 18.82 -10.83
C ASP A 77 -1.31 19.97 -9.82
N SER A 78 -0.07 20.44 -9.72
CA SER A 78 0.31 21.52 -8.79
C SER A 78 -0.28 22.89 -9.17
N SER A 79 -0.86 23.06 -10.36
CA SER A 79 -1.59 24.28 -10.71
C SER A 79 -2.97 24.36 -10.06
N ARG A 80 -3.55 23.22 -9.67
CA ARG A 80 -4.89 23.07 -9.09
C ARG A 80 -4.88 22.56 -7.64
N LEU A 81 -3.82 21.85 -7.24
CA LEU A 81 -3.61 21.37 -5.87
C LEU A 81 -2.35 22.00 -5.30
N GLU A 82 -2.41 22.37 -4.03
CA GLU A 82 -1.25 22.72 -3.23
C GLU A 82 -0.97 21.59 -2.26
N PHE A 83 0.19 20.98 -2.34
CA PHE A 83 0.65 19.99 -1.38
C PHE A 83 1.19 20.69 -0.14
N LEU A 84 0.71 20.31 1.04
CA LEU A 84 1.05 20.96 2.33
C LEU A 84 1.97 20.09 3.18
N GLY A 85 2.07 18.80 2.88
CA GLY A 85 2.93 17.89 3.62
C GLY A 85 2.32 16.51 3.82
N VAL A 86 2.99 15.74 4.66
CA VAL A 86 2.60 14.39 5.07
C VAL A 86 2.27 14.41 6.55
N GLU A 87 1.18 13.76 6.93
CA GLU A 87 0.81 13.48 8.31
C GLU A 87 0.94 11.99 8.60
N GLU A 88 1.10 11.66 9.87
CA GLU A 88 1.15 10.28 10.34
C GLU A 88 -0.13 9.53 10.00
N GLY A 89 -0.01 8.28 9.56
CA GLY A 89 -1.11 7.33 9.48
C GLY A 89 -1.48 6.78 10.86
N ASN A 90 -2.10 5.62 10.87
CA ASN A 90 -2.45 4.93 12.11
C ASN A 90 -1.81 3.53 12.24
N ILE A 91 -1.05 3.10 11.23
CA ILE A 91 -0.42 1.78 11.19
C ILE A 91 0.58 1.55 12.36
N PHE A 92 1.18 2.63 12.88
CA PHE A 92 2.16 2.57 13.96
C PHE A 92 1.56 2.76 15.37
N ILE A 93 0.28 3.09 15.48
CA ILE A 93 -0.41 3.22 16.78
C ILE A 93 -0.41 1.88 17.53
N LEU A 94 -0.30 0.78 16.79
CA LEU A 94 -0.25 -0.58 17.33
C LEU A 94 1.15 -1.00 17.80
N SER A 95 2.19 -0.27 17.45
CA SER A 95 3.54 -0.50 17.96
C SER A 95 3.64 0.07 19.37
N ASP A 96 4.06 -0.78 20.30
CA ASP A 96 4.13 -0.56 21.73
C ASP A 96 4.59 0.87 22.11
N GLU A 97 3.79 1.60 22.88
CA GLU A 97 4.07 2.96 23.37
C GLU A 97 5.39 3.07 24.17
N ASN A 98 5.95 1.94 24.61
CA ASN A 98 7.19 1.88 25.36
C ASN A 98 8.46 1.87 24.52
N SER A 99 8.37 1.83 23.20
CA SER A 99 9.55 1.87 22.34
C SER A 99 10.10 3.29 22.16
N THR A 100 10.84 3.76 23.15
CA THR A 100 11.90 4.78 22.99
C THR A 100 11.50 6.24 22.75
N GLY A 101 10.24 6.65 22.87
CA GLY A 101 9.84 8.07 22.71
C GLY A 101 10.12 8.65 21.33
N GLN A 102 10.40 7.82 20.35
CA GLN A 102 10.56 8.22 18.98
C GLN A 102 9.18 8.50 18.40
N LYS A 103 8.92 9.76 18.08
CA LYS A 103 7.76 10.12 17.26
C LYS A 103 7.87 9.40 15.93
N LEU A 104 6.85 8.62 15.63
CA LEU A 104 6.74 7.84 14.40
C LEU A 104 6.42 8.71 13.21
N PRO A 105 6.58 8.14 12.04
CA PRO A 105 7.82 8.12 11.31
C PRO A 105 8.11 9.53 10.82
N ASP A 106 9.36 9.91 10.85
CA ASP A 106 9.79 11.13 10.17
C ASP A 106 9.74 10.87 8.66
N TRP A 107 8.59 11.21 8.06
CA TRP A 107 8.39 11.14 6.63
C TRP A 107 9.20 12.22 5.94
N SER A 108 10.31 11.84 5.33
CA SER A 108 11.12 12.76 4.56
C SER A 108 10.40 13.13 3.25
N CYS A 109 10.00 14.40 3.12
CA CYS A 109 9.49 14.98 1.89
C CYS A 109 9.86 16.46 1.79
N ASN A 110 9.95 16.98 0.56
CA ASN A 110 10.22 18.39 0.30
C ASN A 110 8.97 19.05 -0.31
N VAL A 111 8.20 19.75 0.53
CA VAL A 111 6.94 20.40 0.14
C VAL A 111 7.11 21.43 -0.98
N GLN A 112 8.13 22.29 -0.88
CA GLN A 112 8.40 23.31 -1.90
C GLN A 112 8.69 22.68 -3.25
N ASN A 113 9.65 21.75 -3.30
CA ASN A 113 9.99 21.06 -4.55
C ASN A 113 8.80 20.28 -5.11
N SER A 114 7.95 19.70 -4.25
CA SER A 114 6.76 18.96 -4.70
C SER A 114 5.78 19.89 -5.42
N ASN A 115 5.56 21.10 -4.90
CA ASN A 115 4.68 22.08 -5.54
C ASN A 115 5.29 22.65 -6.83
N ASP A 116 6.60 22.84 -6.87
CA ASP A 116 7.29 23.36 -8.06
C ASP A 116 7.28 22.36 -9.22
N THR A 117 7.37 21.06 -8.91
CA THR A 117 7.49 19.99 -9.91
C THR A 117 6.20 19.22 -10.19
N GLY A 118 5.18 19.37 -9.34
CA GLY A 118 3.98 18.53 -9.40
C GLY A 118 4.25 17.06 -9.01
N ARG A 119 5.34 16.80 -8.26
CA ARG A 119 5.74 15.46 -7.86
C ARG A 119 6.14 15.41 -6.40
N ILE A 120 5.47 14.58 -5.63
CA ILE A 120 5.77 14.30 -4.24
C ILE A 120 6.69 13.08 -4.20
N ASN A 121 7.87 13.24 -3.56
CA ASN A 121 8.74 12.11 -3.23
C ASN A 121 8.76 11.96 -1.71
N ILE A 122 8.43 10.78 -1.25
CA ILE A 122 8.31 10.44 0.17
C ILE A 122 9.25 9.28 0.46
N MET A 123 9.97 9.38 1.56
CA MET A 123 10.82 8.30 2.05
C MET A 123 10.66 8.13 3.56
N TYR A 124 10.72 6.89 3.99
CA TYR A 124 10.81 6.46 5.38
C TYR A 124 11.97 5.51 5.56
N LEU A 125 12.68 5.64 6.66
CA LEU A 125 13.72 4.72 7.07
C LEU A 125 13.60 4.44 8.57
N ASP A 126 13.48 3.17 8.93
CA ASP A 126 13.51 2.75 10.33
C ASP A 126 14.96 2.79 10.87
N MET A 127 15.19 3.70 11.80
CA MET A 127 16.47 3.86 12.50
C MET A 127 16.53 3.14 13.84
N THR A 128 15.52 2.31 14.15
CA THR A 128 15.39 1.64 15.46
C THR A 128 15.86 0.17 15.46
N GLY A 129 16.45 -0.27 14.37
CA GLY A 129 16.89 -1.66 14.20
C GLY A 129 15.73 -2.64 13.98
N GLY A 130 14.71 -2.22 13.25
CA GLY A 130 13.58 -3.05 12.85
C GLY A 130 12.37 -2.99 13.79
N LYS A 131 12.42 -2.19 14.87
CA LYS A 131 11.29 -2.09 15.82
C LYS A 131 10.09 -1.35 15.20
N ASN A 132 10.37 -0.35 14.37
CA ASN A 132 9.36 0.43 13.65
C ASN A 132 9.28 0.06 12.16
N ALA A 133 9.84 -1.09 11.77
CA ALA A 133 9.70 -1.60 10.41
C ALA A 133 8.24 -1.94 10.12
N PHE A 134 7.77 -1.63 8.90
CA PHE A 134 6.46 -2.09 8.46
C PHE A 134 6.41 -3.62 8.48
N SER A 135 5.34 -4.17 9.03
CA SER A 135 5.14 -5.61 9.09
C SER A 135 3.64 -5.93 9.13
N LYS A 136 3.29 -7.17 8.86
CA LYS A 136 1.89 -7.61 8.94
C LYS A 136 1.31 -7.52 10.35
N GLU A 137 2.15 -7.58 11.39
CA GLU A 137 1.73 -7.45 12.79
C GLU A 137 1.20 -6.04 13.11
N LEU A 138 1.60 -5.03 12.33
CA LEU A 138 1.12 -3.66 12.46
C LEU A 138 -0.21 -3.42 11.73
N LEU A 139 -0.66 -4.37 10.91
CA LEU A 139 -1.92 -4.26 10.19
C LEU A 139 -3.07 -4.71 11.08
N ALA A 140 -4.12 -3.90 11.12
CA ALA A 140 -5.41 -4.25 11.68
C ALA A 140 -6.49 -4.00 10.63
N GLU A 141 -7.66 -4.63 10.79
CA GLU A 141 -8.73 -4.50 9.79
C GLU A 141 -9.13 -3.06 9.50
N ASP A 142 -9.07 -2.18 10.53
CA ASP A 142 -9.49 -0.78 10.45
C ASP A 142 -8.33 0.22 10.54
N TYR A 143 -7.07 -0.23 10.54
CA TYR A 143 -5.90 0.60 10.87
C TYR A 143 -4.72 0.37 9.92
N ASN A 144 -4.98 0.52 8.63
CA ASN A 144 -3.96 0.28 7.62
C ASN A 144 -3.50 1.55 6.90
N VAL A 145 -3.74 2.72 7.51
CA VAL A 145 -3.28 4.00 6.96
C VAL A 145 -1.79 4.15 7.23
N VAL A 146 -1.00 4.09 6.17
CA VAL A 146 0.45 4.26 6.21
C VAL A 146 0.82 5.70 6.52
N LEU A 147 0.20 6.62 5.78
CA LEU A 147 0.38 8.07 5.92
C LEU A 147 -0.83 8.80 5.36
N ARG A 148 -0.90 10.11 5.63
CA ARG A 148 -1.90 11.02 5.05
C ARG A 148 -1.20 12.09 4.23
N LEU A 149 -1.67 12.31 3.01
CA LEU A 149 -1.23 13.40 2.16
C LEU A 149 -2.12 14.61 2.42
N LYS A 150 -1.54 15.75 2.78
CA LYS A 150 -2.27 16.97 3.09
C LYS A 150 -2.25 17.92 1.90
N PHE A 151 -3.41 18.38 1.51
CA PHE A 151 -3.59 19.28 0.36
C PHE A 151 -4.54 20.43 0.66
N ARG A 152 -4.52 21.43 -0.25
CA ARG A 152 -5.49 22.51 -0.39
C ARG A 152 -5.83 22.67 -1.87
N LEU A 153 -7.09 22.97 -2.20
CA LEU A 153 -7.47 23.36 -3.55
C LEU A 153 -6.93 24.76 -3.87
N ARG A 154 -6.43 24.95 -5.10
CA ARG A 154 -6.09 26.28 -5.60
C ARG A 154 -7.33 26.91 -6.28
N GLY A 155 -7.40 28.25 -6.34
CA GLY A 155 -8.56 28.98 -6.85
C GLY A 155 -8.89 28.79 -8.34
N SER A 156 -8.09 27.99 -9.07
CA SER A 156 -8.33 27.63 -10.47
C SER A 156 -9.28 26.44 -10.67
N VAL A 157 -9.66 25.75 -9.58
CA VAL A 157 -10.47 24.53 -9.60
C VAL A 157 -11.94 24.86 -9.83
N ARG A 158 -12.63 24.07 -10.64
CA ARG A 158 -14.06 24.23 -11.00
C ARG A 158 -14.84 22.96 -10.70
N VAL A 159 -16.15 23.12 -10.54
CA VAL A 159 -17.09 21.97 -10.46
C VAL A 159 -16.96 21.09 -11.70
N GLY A 160 -16.85 19.79 -11.50
CA GLY A 160 -16.64 18.79 -12.53
C GLY A 160 -15.17 18.48 -12.83
N ASP A 161 -14.22 19.23 -12.28
CA ASP A 161 -12.80 18.92 -12.43
C ASP A 161 -12.47 17.57 -11.78
N VAL A 162 -11.55 16.88 -12.41
CA VAL A 162 -10.98 15.61 -11.93
C VAL A 162 -9.48 15.83 -11.73
N LEU A 163 -9.03 15.61 -10.51
CA LEU A 163 -7.64 15.80 -10.12
C LEU A 163 -7.07 14.41 -9.76
N ASP A 164 -6.22 13.90 -10.63
CA ASP A 164 -5.61 12.59 -10.43
C ASP A 164 -4.35 12.72 -9.55
N LEU A 165 -4.15 11.71 -8.68
CA LEU A 165 -2.92 11.47 -7.94
C LEU A 165 -2.36 10.13 -8.40
N ILE A 166 -1.31 10.16 -9.20
CA ILE A 166 -0.75 8.98 -9.83
C ILE A 166 0.50 8.55 -9.11
N VAL A 167 0.47 7.37 -8.50
CA VAL A 167 1.67 6.76 -7.92
C VAL A 167 2.54 6.27 -9.07
N GLU A 168 3.71 6.86 -9.23
CA GLU A 168 4.67 6.54 -10.28
C GLU A 168 5.66 5.46 -9.86
N ASP A 169 5.95 5.39 -8.57
CA ASP A 169 6.80 4.38 -7.95
C ASP A 169 6.40 4.17 -6.49
N ALA A 170 6.51 2.93 -6.02
CA ALA A 170 6.34 2.57 -4.63
C ALA A 170 7.11 1.29 -4.30
N VAL A 171 7.85 1.32 -3.20
CA VAL A 171 8.67 0.21 -2.70
C VAL A 171 8.55 0.13 -1.19
N PHE A 172 8.34 -1.08 -0.66
CA PHE A 172 8.62 -1.45 0.71
C PHE A 172 9.85 -2.36 0.70
N ALA A 173 10.99 -1.85 1.13
CA ALA A 173 12.25 -2.57 1.09
C ALA A 173 12.42 -3.46 2.32
N ALA A 174 12.66 -4.74 2.08
CA ALA A 174 13.03 -5.71 3.11
C ALA A 174 14.56 -5.86 3.20
N SER A 175 15.04 -6.40 4.32
CA SER A 175 16.48 -6.71 4.48
C SER A 175 16.96 -7.80 3.51
N ASP A 176 16.06 -8.70 3.13
CA ASP A 176 16.23 -9.61 2.00
C ASP A 176 15.53 -9.03 0.78
N GLU A 177 16.30 -8.60 -0.21
CA GLU A 177 15.78 -7.94 -1.43
C GLU A 177 14.71 -8.79 -2.15
N THR A 178 14.81 -10.12 -2.09
CA THR A 178 13.84 -11.02 -2.72
C THR A 178 12.45 -10.97 -2.09
N GLN A 179 12.34 -10.43 -0.88
CA GLN A 179 11.10 -10.25 -0.15
C GLN A 179 10.55 -8.81 -0.23
N SER A 180 11.27 -7.91 -0.90
CA SER A 180 10.81 -6.54 -1.09
C SER A 180 9.55 -6.48 -1.94
N LEU A 181 8.69 -5.51 -1.62
CA LEU A 181 7.47 -5.25 -2.35
C LEU A 181 7.69 -4.01 -3.21
N ALA A 182 7.55 -4.15 -4.52
CA ALA A 182 7.75 -3.03 -5.45
C ALA A 182 6.77 -3.10 -6.63
N MET A 183 6.38 -1.92 -7.13
CA MET A 183 5.58 -1.81 -8.37
C MET A 183 6.34 -2.38 -9.56
N THR A 184 7.63 -2.11 -9.66
CA THR A 184 8.49 -2.51 -10.79
C THR A 184 8.68 -4.01 -10.93
N THR A 185 8.44 -4.77 -9.85
CA THR A 185 8.53 -6.24 -9.83
C THR A 185 7.17 -6.92 -9.73
N ASP A 186 6.07 -6.17 -9.86
CA ASP A 186 4.69 -6.66 -9.71
C ASP A 186 4.40 -7.36 -8.36
N THR A 187 5.25 -7.16 -7.35
CA THR A 187 5.05 -7.68 -6.00
C THR A 187 4.21 -6.73 -5.12
N LEU A 188 4.00 -5.49 -5.58
CA LEU A 188 3.12 -4.49 -5.01
C LEU A 188 2.16 -3.96 -6.07
N LYS A 189 0.87 -4.06 -5.84
CA LYS A 189 -0.14 -3.36 -6.64
C LYS A 189 -0.39 -1.97 -6.11
N VAL A 190 -0.81 -1.07 -6.99
CA VAL A 190 -1.16 0.30 -6.61
C VAL A 190 -2.51 0.67 -7.19
N LYS A 191 -3.29 1.41 -6.40
CA LYS A 191 -4.48 2.13 -6.85
C LYS A 191 -4.25 3.62 -6.68
N ASN A 192 -4.30 4.33 -7.78
CA ASN A 192 -4.17 5.77 -7.84
C ASN A 192 -5.35 6.48 -7.17
N GLY A 193 -5.07 7.66 -6.61
CA GLY A 193 -6.10 8.54 -6.07
C GLY A 193 -6.77 9.37 -7.17
N LYS A 194 -8.00 9.80 -6.91
CA LYS A 194 -8.78 10.62 -7.80
C LYS A 194 -9.73 11.51 -7.01
N ILE A 195 -9.58 12.80 -7.15
CA ILE A 195 -10.46 13.80 -6.52
C ILE A 195 -11.46 14.27 -7.57
N VAL A 196 -12.74 14.15 -7.27
CA VAL A 196 -13.82 14.72 -8.09
C VAL A 196 -14.36 15.95 -7.39
N VAL A 197 -14.30 17.10 -8.07
CA VAL A 197 -14.74 18.38 -7.53
C VAL A 197 -16.24 18.54 -7.79
N GLY A 198 -17.00 18.72 -6.73
CA GLY A 198 -18.44 18.94 -6.75
C GLY A 198 -18.84 20.40 -6.44
N GLU A 199 -20.14 20.58 -6.24
CA GLU A 199 -20.73 21.84 -5.75
C GLU A 199 -20.43 22.06 -4.27
#